data_3da13909f17f6761ccc76dae332fa65c
#
_entry.id   3da13909f17f6761ccc76dae332fa65c
#
_cell.length_a   1.000
_cell.length_b   1.000
_cell.length_c   1.000
_cell.angle_alpha   90.00
_cell.angle_beta   90.00
_cell.angle_gamma   90.00
#
_symmetry.space_group_name_H-M   'P 1'
#
loop_
_entity.id
_entity.type
_entity.pdbx_description
1 polymer ?
#
loop_
_entity_poly.entity_id
_entity_poly.type
_entity_poly.pdbx_seq_one_letter_code
_entity_poly.pdbx_strand_id
1 'polypeptide(L)'
;MNTDDSVEALGPQGPRNSPEVDLKAAHAALTERRVRRWLVWIKDRPVGFAKLVVDLVDEPEGAMAHVYVTPGCRRQGIGQALAEVVQSALEPGTRYVNLEVPTPVPGPDDETLPSPVGEGALLASSPRARFALRYGFVLGQVMWYSRYNFAAPVVSLSDVLATARAVAGPDYEVCCLEGEVPPRWAAGVAVLKQSMSTDAPSGGLIIPETSWDADRVHAEYARFSSTNRLFLGIVVHEPTGKVVALNELSASREWPDAMIHQWDTIVLPEHRGHRLGTLVKAANLKAAHTALPQAPAVHTFNAAENHHMLAVNETLGFRRVAALGMFQAVREPVESAAQRGQA
;
A
#
# COMPACT_ATOMS: atom_id res chain seq x y z
N MET A 1 -5.26 -6.19 -5.77
CA MET A 1 -6.18 -7.09 -5.06
C MET A 1 -7.42 -7.25 -5.92
N ASN A 2 -7.95 -8.47 -6.14
CA ASN A 2 -9.18 -8.63 -6.93
C ASN A 2 -10.36 -8.02 -6.16
N THR A 3 -11.35 -7.43 -6.87
CA THR A 3 -12.52 -6.78 -6.25
C THR A 3 -13.25 -7.71 -5.27
N ASP A 4 -13.43 -9.00 -5.61
CA ASP A 4 -14.08 -9.99 -4.73
C ASP A 4 -13.24 -10.28 -3.48
N ASP A 5 -11.92 -10.33 -3.60
CA ASP A 5 -11.01 -10.52 -2.47
C ASP A 5 -11.02 -9.32 -1.53
N SER A 6 -11.04 -8.11 -2.09
CA SER A 6 -11.17 -6.86 -1.34
C SER A 6 -12.50 -6.80 -0.60
N VAL A 7 -13.61 -7.14 -1.26
CA VAL A 7 -14.96 -7.12 -0.66
C VAL A 7 -15.07 -8.17 0.45
N GLU A 8 -14.51 -9.36 0.27
CA GLU A 8 -14.53 -10.40 1.31
C GLU A 8 -13.70 -10.00 2.53
N ALA A 9 -12.54 -9.37 2.32
CA ALA A 9 -11.61 -9.05 3.38
C ALA A 9 -11.89 -7.72 4.07
N LEU A 10 -12.33 -6.72 3.31
CA LEU A 10 -12.44 -5.33 3.74
C LEU A 10 -13.90 -4.82 3.73
N GLY A 11 -14.84 -5.71 3.42
CA GLY A 11 -16.26 -5.43 3.33
C GLY A 11 -16.65 -4.79 1.97
N PRO A 12 -17.96 -4.54 1.76
CA PRO A 12 -18.50 -4.11 0.47
C PRO A 12 -17.98 -2.74 0.00
N GLN A 13 -17.35 -1.99 0.86
CA GLN A 13 -16.71 -0.70 0.56
C GLN A 13 -15.18 -0.81 0.43
N GLY A 14 -14.63 -2.02 0.31
CA GLY A 14 -13.21 -2.22 0.02
C GLY A 14 -12.79 -1.58 -1.30
N PRO A 15 -11.48 -1.36 -1.51
CA PRO A 15 -10.96 -0.82 -2.77
C PRO A 15 -11.44 -1.65 -3.96
N ARG A 16 -11.91 -0.97 -5.00
CA ARG A 16 -12.38 -1.60 -6.23
C ARG A 16 -11.66 -1.00 -7.43
N ASN A 17 -11.22 -1.85 -8.34
CA ASN A 17 -10.81 -1.44 -9.67
C ASN A 17 -11.86 -1.93 -10.67
N SER A 18 -12.06 -1.18 -11.76
CA SER A 18 -12.87 -1.70 -12.84
C SER A 18 -12.15 -2.85 -13.55
N PRO A 19 -12.88 -3.84 -14.09
CA PRO A 19 -12.28 -4.88 -14.93
C PRO A 19 -11.49 -4.30 -16.10
N GLU A 20 -11.92 -3.16 -16.67
CA GLU A 20 -11.26 -2.47 -17.77
C GLU A 20 -9.93 -1.86 -17.33
N VAL A 21 -9.86 -1.25 -16.14
CA VAL A 21 -8.60 -0.73 -15.56
C VAL A 21 -7.63 -1.88 -15.30
N ASP A 22 -8.11 -2.97 -14.70
CA ASP A 22 -7.29 -4.16 -14.45
C ASP A 22 -6.80 -4.78 -15.78
N LEU A 23 -7.63 -4.77 -16.81
CA LEU A 23 -7.27 -5.26 -18.14
C LEU A 23 -6.27 -4.34 -18.84
N LYS A 24 -6.49 -3.02 -18.81
CA LYS A 24 -5.51 -2.04 -19.32
C LYS A 24 -4.17 -2.17 -18.61
N ALA A 25 -4.17 -2.25 -17.28
CA ALA A 25 -2.96 -2.48 -16.49
C ALA A 25 -2.31 -3.83 -16.79
N ALA A 26 -3.11 -4.84 -17.19
CA ALA A 26 -2.60 -6.14 -17.59
C ALA A 26 -1.94 -6.13 -18.98
N HIS A 27 -2.41 -5.27 -19.88
CA HIS A 27 -1.90 -5.12 -21.23
C HIS A 27 -0.81 -4.06 -21.37
N ALA A 28 -0.70 -3.15 -20.39
CA ALA A 28 0.38 -2.17 -20.40
C ALA A 28 1.72 -2.93 -20.46
N ALA A 29 2.55 -2.58 -21.43
CA ALA A 29 3.91 -3.08 -21.51
C ALA A 29 4.69 -2.57 -20.29
N LEU A 30 4.74 -3.37 -19.25
CA LEU A 30 5.44 -3.04 -18.02
C LEU A 30 6.92 -3.37 -18.26
N THR A 31 7.69 -2.39 -18.71
CA THR A 31 9.14 -2.52 -18.83
C THR A 31 9.82 -2.66 -17.47
N GLU A 32 9.17 -2.17 -16.42
CA GLU A 32 9.67 -2.15 -15.05
C GLU A 32 9.14 -3.29 -14.18
N ARG A 33 8.13 -4.03 -14.66
CA ARG A 33 7.51 -5.12 -13.91
C ARG A 33 7.26 -6.34 -14.77
N ARG A 34 7.55 -7.51 -14.22
CA ARG A 34 7.15 -8.78 -14.80
C ARG A 34 5.92 -9.29 -14.06
N VAL A 35 4.84 -9.52 -14.79
CA VAL A 35 3.57 -9.96 -14.21
C VAL A 35 3.12 -11.25 -14.88
N ARG A 36 2.90 -12.29 -14.07
CA ARG A 36 2.29 -13.55 -14.50
C ARG A 36 0.94 -13.72 -13.82
N ARG A 37 -0.04 -14.27 -14.52
CA ARG A 37 -1.41 -14.46 -14.02
C ARG A 37 -1.90 -15.84 -14.42
N TRP A 38 -2.65 -16.48 -13.51
CA TRP A 38 -3.28 -17.79 -13.73
C TRP A 38 -4.73 -17.72 -13.28
N LEU A 39 -5.58 -18.39 -14.05
CA LEU A 39 -7.01 -18.53 -13.76
C LEU A 39 -7.36 -20.01 -13.70
N VAL A 40 -8.15 -20.40 -12.73
CA VAL A 40 -8.75 -21.71 -12.63
C VAL A 40 -10.22 -21.60 -12.98
N TRP A 41 -10.67 -22.44 -13.90
CA TRP A 41 -12.05 -22.48 -14.36
C TRP A 41 -12.70 -23.81 -13.97
N ILE A 42 -13.95 -23.76 -13.52
CA ILE A 42 -14.83 -24.91 -13.43
C ILE A 42 -15.98 -24.67 -14.40
N LYS A 43 -16.02 -25.46 -15.47
CA LYS A 43 -16.87 -25.20 -16.64
C LYS A 43 -16.57 -23.78 -17.17
N ASP A 44 -17.57 -22.92 -17.24
CA ASP A 44 -17.45 -21.56 -17.76
C ASP A 44 -17.30 -20.46 -16.67
N ARG A 45 -17.01 -20.85 -15.41
CA ARG A 45 -16.84 -19.90 -14.29
C ARG A 45 -15.40 -19.87 -13.81
N PRO A 46 -14.78 -18.69 -13.71
CA PRO A 46 -13.51 -18.54 -13.02
C PRO A 46 -13.74 -18.71 -11.51
N VAL A 47 -13.00 -19.61 -10.89
CA VAL A 47 -13.15 -19.97 -9.47
C VAL A 47 -11.87 -19.77 -8.66
N GLY A 48 -10.76 -19.52 -9.32
CA GLY A 48 -9.48 -19.27 -8.68
C GLY A 48 -8.58 -18.38 -9.53
N PHE A 49 -7.74 -17.63 -8.85
CA PHE A 49 -6.81 -16.70 -9.47
C PHE A 49 -5.49 -16.71 -8.72
N ALA A 50 -4.39 -16.63 -9.44
CA ALA A 50 -3.09 -16.28 -8.89
C ALA A 50 -2.41 -15.23 -9.75
N LYS A 51 -1.59 -14.42 -9.11
CA LYS A 51 -0.76 -13.39 -9.73
C LYS A 51 0.61 -13.39 -9.06
N LEU A 52 1.65 -13.31 -9.86
CA LEU A 52 3.03 -13.10 -9.43
C LEU A 52 3.56 -11.84 -10.09
N VAL A 53 4.08 -10.93 -9.31
CA VAL A 53 4.66 -9.65 -9.74
C VAL A 53 6.09 -9.58 -9.26
N VAL A 54 7.01 -9.25 -10.14
CA VAL A 54 8.39 -8.89 -9.84
C VAL A 54 8.59 -7.45 -10.30
N ASP A 55 9.01 -6.57 -9.42
CA ASP A 55 9.48 -5.23 -9.77
C ASP A 55 10.95 -5.35 -10.20
N LEU A 56 11.22 -5.00 -11.46
CA LEU A 56 12.54 -5.20 -12.06
C LEU A 56 13.53 -4.08 -11.75
N VAL A 57 13.03 -2.98 -11.21
CA VAL A 57 13.82 -1.78 -10.88
C VAL A 57 14.12 -1.74 -9.39
N ASP A 58 13.08 -1.76 -8.56
CA ASP A 58 13.22 -1.56 -7.13
C ASP A 58 13.41 -2.88 -6.35
N GLU A 59 12.84 -3.99 -6.85
CA GLU A 59 12.80 -5.25 -6.11
C GLU A 59 13.03 -6.47 -7.03
N PRO A 60 14.14 -6.50 -7.80
CA PRO A 60 14.38 -7.54 -8.80
C PRO A 60 14.58 -8.95 -8.20
N GLU A 61 15.02 -9.03 -6.93
CA GLU A 61 15.21 -10.28 -6.18
C GLU A 61 13.97 -10.69 -5.37
N GLY A 62 12.95 -9.82 -5.28
CA GLY A 62 11.68 -10.05 -4.61
C GLY A 62 10.55 -10.35 -5.57
N ALA A 63 9.51 -10.99 -5.06
CA ALA A 63 8.26 -11.18 -5.78
C ALA A 63 7.07 -10.98 -4.86
N MET A 64 5.99 -10.38 -5.39
CA MET A 64 4.69 -10.31 -4.71
C MET A 64 3.76 -11.35 -5.31
N ALA A 65 3.27 -12.27 -4.48
CA ALA A 65 2.30 -13.28 -4.86
C ALA A 65 0.89 -12.90 -4.36
N HIS A 66 -0.11 -13.26 -5.14
CA HIS A 66 -1.51 -13.20 -4.75
C HIS A 66 -2.18 -14.52 -5.13
N VAL A 67 -2.95 -15.10 -4.22
CA VAL A 67 -3.73 -16.31 -4.46
C VAL A 67 -5.14 -16.11 -3.91
N TYR A 68 -6.12 -16.33 -4.77
CA TYR A 68 -7.53 -16.24 -4.39
C TYR A 68 -8.31 -17.45 -4.91
N VAL A 69 -9.22 -17.95 -4.09
CA VAL A 69 -10.20 -18.99 -4.46
C VAL A 69 -11.57 -18.55 -3.98
N THR A 70 -12.54 -18.56 -4.89
CA THR A 70 -13.93 -18.24 -4.58
C THR A 70 -14.43 -19.06 -3.38
N PRO A 71 -15.07 -18.46 -2.37
CA PRO A 71 -15.42 -19.13 -1.11
C PRO A 71 -16.08 -20.50 -1.28
N GLY A 72 -17.09 -20.62 -2.15
CA GLY A 72 -17.79 -21.88 -2.42
C GLY A 72 -16.98 -22.96 -3.12
N CYS A 73 -15.76 -22.64 -3.59
CA CYS A 73 -14.86 -23.57 -4.28
C CYS A 73 -13.59 -23.87 -3.48
N ARG A 74 -13.52 -23.41 -2.23
CA ARG A 74 -12.39 -23.69 -1.31
C ARG A 74 -12.39 -25.15 -0.85
N ARG A 75 -11.24 -25.61 -0.33
CA ARG A 75 -11.03 -26.98 0.19
C ARG A 75 -11.17 -28.10 -0.86
N GLN A 76 -10.98 -27.77 -2.14
CA GLN A 76 -11.05 -28.67 -3.30
C GLN A 76 -9.68 -28.78 -4.02
N GLY A 77 -8.57 -28.41 -3.37
CA GLY A 77 -7.22 -28.46 -3.98
C GLY A 77 -6.84 -27.24 -4.83
N ILE A 78 -7.80 -26.36 -5.21
CA ILE A 78 -7.56 -25.25 -6.14
C ILE A 78 -6.48 -24.31 -5.62
N GLY A 79 -6.52 -23.92 -4.33
CA GLY A 79 -5.51 -23.04 -3.73
C GLY A 79 -4.12 -23.69 -3.72
N GLN A 80 -4.05 -25.01 -3.53
CA GLN A 80 -2.81 -25.78 -3.61
C GLN A 80 -2.23 -25.73 -5.04
N ALA A 81 -3.03 -26.05 -6.04
CA ALA A 81 -2.60 -26.02 -7.44
C ALA A 81 -2.10 -24.63 -7.86
N LEU A 82 -2.79 -23.56 -7.41
CA LEU A 82 -2.34 -22.19 -7.66
C LEU A 82 -1.02 -21.87 -6.97
N ALA A 83 -0.82 -22.30 -5.72
CA ALA A 83 0.44 -22.10 -5.01
C ALA A 83 1.60 -22.85 -5.69
N GLU A 84 1.38 -24.10 -6.12
CA GLU A 84 2.37 -24.89 -6.87
C GLU A 84 2.77 -24.25 -8.20
N VAL A 85 1.80 -23.70 -8.94
CA VAL A 85 2.06 -22.96 -10.18
C VAL A 85 2.85 -21.69 -9.91
N VAL A 86 2.49 -20.91 -8.90
CA VAL A 86 3.24 -19.71 -8.49
C VAL A 86 4.67 -20.09 -8.11
N GLN A 87 4.84 -21.12 -7.30
CA GLN A 87 6.16 -21.58 -6.86
C GLN A 87 7.04 -22.06 -8.03
N SER A 88 6.46 -22.79 -9.00
CA SER A 88 7.18 -23.24 -10.19
C SER A 88 7.53 -22.11 -11.17
N ALA A 89 6.85 -20.97 -11.05
CA ALA A 89 7.08 -19.78 -11.88
C ALA A 89 8.10 -18.80 -11.30
N LEU A 90 8.57 -19.05 -10.05
CA LEU A 90 9.63 -18.24 -9.44
C LEU A 90 10.96 -18.47 -10.15
N GLU A 91 11.67 -17.38 -10.39
CA GLU A 91 12.98 -17.43 -11.03
C GLU A 91 14.08 -17.88 -10.06
N PRO A 92 15.19 -18.44 -10.55
CA PRO A 92 16.30 -18.86 -9.70
C PRO A 92 16.88 -17.74 -8.82
N GLY A 93 16.85 -16.48 -9.31
CA GLY A 93 17.31 -15.30 -8.59
C GLY A 93 16.30 -14.74 -7.58
N THR A 94 15.09 -15.28 -7.50
CA THR A 94 14.10 -14.80 -6.49
C THR A 94 14.54 -15.26 -5.10
N ARG A 95 14.88 -14.31 -4.24
CA ARG A 95 15.34 -14.54 -2.85
C ARG A 95 14.22 -14.57 -1.84
N TYR A 96 13.14 -13.85 -2.08
CA TYR A 96 11.97 -13.85 -1.20
C TYR A 96 10.67 -13.60 -1.97
N VAL A 97 9.58 -14.05 -1.38
CA VAL A 97 8.23 -13.86 -1.91
C VAL A 97 7.37 -13.24 -0.83
N ASN A 98 6.71 -12.15 -1.18
CA ASN A 98 5.78 -11.43 -0.32
C ASN A 98 4.33 -11.88 -0.58
N LEU A 99 3.52 -11.90 0.48
CA LEU A 99 2.09 -12.21 0.41
C LEU A 99 1.32 -11.33 1.39
N GLU A 100 0.29 -10.66 0.90
CA GLU A 100 -0.62 -9.86 1.72
C GLU A 100 -1.83 -10.68 2.16
N VAL A 101 -2.12 -10.68 3.46
CA VAL A 101 -3.21 -11.45 4.05
C VAL A 101 -4.13 -10.54 4.85
N PRO A 102 -5.22 -10.05 4.25
CA PRO A 102 -6.21 -9.27 4.97
C PRO A 102 -7.06 -10.14 5.89
N THR A 103 -7.33 -9.63 7.10
CA THR A 103 -8.25 -10.23 8.09
C THR A 103 -9.10 -9.13 8.73
N PRO A 104 -10.27 -9.46 9.30
CA PRO A 104 -10.93 -8.54 10.23
C PRO A 104 -9.98 -8.14 11.37
N VAL A 105 -10.26 -7.01 12.02
CA VAL A 105 -9.57 -6.65 13.28
C VAL A 105 -9.93 -7.69 14.33
N PRO A 106 -8.97 -8.33 15.01
CA PRO A 106 -9.26 -9.26 16.10
C PRO A 106 -10.05 -8.58 17.22
N GLY A 107 -11.07 -9.25 17.72
CA GLY A 107 -11.77 -8.87 18.95
C GLY A 107 -10.99 -9.30 20.20
N PRO A 108 -11.45 -8.89 21.40
CA PRO A 108 -10.76 -9.17 22.66
C PRO A 108 -10.69 -10.68 23.01
N ASP A 109 -11.64 -11.47 22.53
CA ASP A 109 -11.74 -12.90 22.83
C ASP A 109 -11.21 -13.78 21.67
N ASP A 110 -10.72 -13.18 20.59
CA ASP A 110 -10.23 -13.93 19.45
C ASP A 110 -8.81 -14.49 19.70
N GLU A 111 -8.59 -15.72 19.25
CA GLU A 111 -7.23 -16.26 19.15
C GLU A 111 -6.45 -15.51 18.07
N THR A 112 -5.29 -14.99 18.44
CA THR A 112 -4.50 -14.11 17.57
C THR A 112 -3.17 -14.71 17.17
N LEU A 113 -2.72 -14.35 15.97
CA LEU A 113 -1.35 -14.51 15.49
C LEU A 113 -0.66 -13.14 15.66
N PRO A 114 0.20 -12.96 16.70
CA PRO A 114 0.83 -11.68 16.95
C PRO A 114 1.88 -11.35 15.91
N SER A 115 2.09 -10.05 15.69
CA SER A 115 3.22 -9.55 14.91
C SER A 115 4.54 -9.88 15.60
N PRO A 116 5.60 -10.26 14.87
CA PRO A 116 6.91 -10.55 15.46
C PRO A 116 7.58 -9.31 16.07
N VAL A 117 7.15 -8.11 15.70
CA VAL A 117 7.64 -6.83 16.28
C VAL A 117 6.85 -6.38 17.50
N GLY A 118 5.93 -7.21 18.02
CA GLY A 118 5.19 -6.95 19.23
C GLY A 118 3.95 -6.08 19.10
N GLU A 119 3.70 -5.51 17.91
CA GLU A 119 2.60 -4.58 17.67
C GLU A 119 1.64 -5.09 16.60
N GLY A 120 0.34 -5.14 16.95
CA GLY A 120 -0.70 -5.68 16.08
C GLY A 120 -0.79 -7.20 16.04
N ALA A 121 -1.90 -7.70 15.59
CA ALA A 121 -2.15 -9.12 15.43
C ALA A 121 -3.16 -9.40 14.31
N LEU A 122 -3.15 -10.61 13.79
CA LEU A 122 -4.16 -11.15 12.88
C LEU A 122 -5.04 -12.16 13.60
N LEU A 123 -6.20 -12.47 13.04
CA LEU A 123 -6.98 -13.61 13.48
C LEU A 123 -6.24 -14.92 13.17
N ALA A 124 -5.88 -15.71 14.19
CA ALA A 124 -5.26 -17.03 14.03
C ALA A 124 -6.19 -18.03 13.32
N SER A 125 -7.50 -17.84 13.45
CA SER A 125 -8.50 -18.64 12.76
C SER A 125 -8.62 -18.34 11.25
N SER A 126 -7.99 -17.27 10.75
CA SER A 126 -8.07 -16.87 9.34
C SER A 126 -7.61 -17.99 8.39
N PRO A 127 -8.45 -18.46 7.47
CA PRO A 127 -8.04 -19.48 6.49
C PRO A 127 -6.89 -19.00 5.59
N ARG A 128 -6.81 -17.69 5.34
CA ARG A 128 -5.73 -17.08 4.53
C ARG A 128 -4.41 -17.08 5.28
N ALA A 129 -4.40 -16.70 6.57
CA ALA A 129 -3.20 -16.74 7.40
C ALA A 129 -2.68 -18.19 7.54
N ARG A 130 -3.58 -19.15 7.81
CA ARG A 130 -3.22 -20.59 7.87
C ARG A 130 -2.69 -21.11 6.54
N PHE A 131 -3.21 -20.62 5.42
CA PHE A 131 -2.70 -20.97 4.10
C PHE A 131 -1.28 -20.43 3.91
N ALA A 132 -1.01 -19.16 4.22
CA ALA A 132 0.32 -18.58 4.14
C ALA A 132 1.34 -19.37 4.99
N LEU A 133 1.03 -19.62 6.25
CA LEU A 133 1.88 -20.41 7.17
C LEU A 133 2.16 -21.81 6.64
N ARG A 134 1.13 -22.49 6.07
CA ARG A 134 1.29 -23.84 5.51
C ARG A 134 2.28 -23.89 4.35
N TYR A 135 2.40 -22.81 3.58
CA TYR A 135 3.33 -22.71 2.44
C TYR A 135 4.67 -22.08 2.81
N GLY A 136 5.01 -22.04 4.11
CA GLY A 136 6.31 -21.60 4.60
C GLY A 136 6.49 -20.08 4.68
N PHE A 137 5.40 -19.32 4.49
CA PHE A 137 5.46 -17.89 4.73
C PHE A 137 5.46 -17.60 6.23
N VAL A 138 6.24 -16.62 6.63
CA VAL A 138 6.32 -16.12 8.01
C VAL A 138 5.69 -14.73 8.05
N LEU A 139 4.89 -14.46 9.08
CA LEU A 139 4.38 -13.11 9.32
C LEU A 139 5.55 -12.20 9.70
N GLY A 140 5.81 -11.17 8.93
CA GLY A 140 6.88 -10.20 9.17
C GLY A 140 6.36 -8.90 9.80
N GLN A 141 5.13 -8.48 9.44
CA GLN A 141 4.55 -7.23 9.91
C GLN A 141 3.03 -7.29 9.89
N VAL A 142 2.38 -6.57 10.78
CA VAL A 142 0.93 -6.30 10.72
C VAL A 142 0.72 -4.83 10.38
N MET A 143 -0.15 -4.58 9.41
CA MET A 143 -0.58 -3.24 9.06
C MET A 143 -2.05 -3.04 9.43
N TRP A 144 -2.41 -1.86 9.93
CA TRP A 144 -3.79 -1.48 10.13
C TRP A 144 -4.34 -0.83 8.85
N TYR A 145 -5.41 -1.39 8.31
CA TYR A 145 -6.24 -0.76 7.31
C TYR A 145 -7.21 0.17 8.01
N SER A 146 -7.06 1.47 7.79
CA SER A 146 -7.85 2.52 8.42
C SER A 146 -8.65 3.30 7.38
N ARG A 147 -9.82 3.82 7.80
CA ARG A 147 -10.73 4.57 6.95
C ARG A 147 -11.15 5.87 7.60
N TYR A 148 -11.18 6.94 6.81
CA TYR A 148 -11.83 8.20 7.10
C TYR A 148 -13.12 8.29 6.28
N ASN A 149 -14.26 8.56 6.91
CA ASN A 149 -15.56 8.62 6.26
C ASN A 149 -15.99 10.09 6.10
N PHE A 150 -16.16 10.54 4.88
CA PHE A 150 -16.60 11.92 4.60
C PHE A 150 -18.05 12.18 4.99
N ALA A 151 -18.93 11.19 4.89
CA ALA A 151 -20.36 11.34 5.24
C ALA A 151 -20.61 11.38 6.75
N ALA A 152 -19.70 10.82 7.56
CA ALA A 152 -19.81 10.79 9.01
C ALA A 152 -18.44 11.07 9.67
N PRO A 153 -17.91 12.28 9.50
CA PRO A 153 -16.62 12.65 10.07
C PRO A 153 -16.69 12.68 11.61
N VAL A 154 -15.70 12.08 12.25
CA VAL A 154 -15.60 12.06 13.73
C VAL A 154 -15.07 13.39 14.25
N VAL A 155 -14.29 14.09 13.44
CA VAL A 155 -13.70 15.39 13.73
C VAL A 155 -13.86 16.34 12.53
N SER A 156 -13.90 17.64 12.77
CA SER A 156 -13.89 18.65 11.74
C SER A 156 -12.50 18.76 11.11
N LEU A 157 -12.35 18.41 9.84
CA LEU A 157 -11.08 18.60 9.11
C LEU A 157 -10.63 20.07 9.09
N SER A 158 -11.59 21.00 9.07
CA SER A 158 -11.26 22.43 9.10
C SER A 158 -10.64 22.86 10.42
N ASP A 159 -11.13 22.32 11.55
CA ASP A 159 -10.59 22.64 12.89
C ASP A 159 -9.23 21.99 13.10
N VAL A 160 -9.05 20.73 12.65
CA VAL A 160 -7.76 20.03 12.68
C VAL A 160 -6.73 20.80 11.84
N LEU A 161 -7.12 21.23 10.63
CA LEU A 161 -6.28 22.01 9.73
C LEU A 161 -5.86 23.35 10.35
N ALA A 162 -6.82 24.08 10.93
CA ALA A 162 -6.54 25.36 11.59
C ALA A 162 -5.58 25.19 12.78
N THR A 163 -5.82 24.16 13.61
CA THR A 163 -4.96 23.84 14.75
C THR A 163 -3.54 23.45 14.30
N ALA A 164 -3.41 22.58 13.28
CA ALA A 164 -2.12 22.16 12.77
C ALA A 164 -1.34 23.35 12.16
N ARG A 165 -2.03 24.23 11.42
CA ARG A 165 -1.43 25.44 10.85
C ARG A 165 -0.93 26.41 11.91
N ALA A 166 -1.68 26.60 12.98
CA ALA A 166 -1.28 27.45 14.11
C ALA A 166 0.00 26.92 14.81
N VAL A 167 0.15 25.60 14.91
CA VAL A 167 1.35 24.98 15.49
C VAL A 167 2.53 25.02 14.51
N ALA A 168 2.30 24.82 13.21
CA ALA A 168 3.34 24.90 12.20
C ALA A 168 3.98 26.27 12.14
N GLY A 169 3.18 27.33 12.30
CA GLY A 169 3.65 28.72 12.24
C GLY A 169 3.80 29.25 10.80
N PRO A 170 4.29 30.48 10.66
CA PRO A 170 4.34 31.18 9.39
C PRO A 170 5.41 30.66 8.42
N ASP A 171 6.41 29.93 8.92
CA ASP A 171 7.53 29.44 8.10
C ASP A 171 7.16 28.26 7.22
N TYR A 172 5.95 27.73 7.34
CA TYR A 172 5.51 26.55 6.59
C TYR A 172 4.26 26.85 5.77
N GLU A 173 4.39 26.78 4.44
CA GLU A 173 3.27 26.89 3.53
C GLU A 173 2.83 25.51 3.05
N VAL A 174 1.52 25.22 3.10
CA VAL A 174 0.93 24.02 2.53
C VAL A 174 0.29 24.31 1.18
N CYS A 175 0.70 23.57 0.16
CA CYS A 175 0.16 23.62 -1.19
C CYS A 175 -0.50 22.29 -1.53
N CYS A 176 -1.68 22.35 -2.15
CA CYS A 176 -2.37 21.16 -2.67
C CYS A 176 -2.43 21.25 -4.19
N LEU A 177 -2.03 20.18 -4.86
CA LEU A 177 -1.94 20.06 -6.31
C LEU A 177 -2.79 18.88 -6.78
N GLU A 178 -3.30 18.95 -8.01
CA GLU A 178 -3.84 17.79 -8.71
C GLU A 178 -2.97 17.47 -9.93
N GLY A 179 -2.55 16.20 -10.05
CA GLY A 179 -1.77 15.73 -11.18
C GLY A 179 -0.26 15.80 -10.94
N GLU A 180 0.46 16.59 -11.72
CA GLU A 180 1.91 16.60 -11.77
C GLU A 180 2.54 17.52 -10.70
N VAL A 181 3.75 17.19 -10.30
CA VAL A 181 4.59 18.04 -9.46
C VAL A 181 5.27 19.12 -10.33
N PRO A 182 5.18 20.39 -9.96
CA PRO A 182 5.96 21.45 -10.64
C PRO A 182 7.45 21.13 -10.62
N PRO A 183 8.21 21.41 -11.71
CA PRO A 183 9.64 21.08 -11.81
C PRO A 183 10.47 21.63 -10.64
N ARG A 184 10.12 22.82 -10.12
CA ARG A 184 10.80 23.43 -8.98
C ARG A 184 10.76 22.60 -7.69
N TRP A 185 9.79 21.68 -7.55
CA TRP A 185 9.59 20.85 -6.36
C TRP A 185 9.95 19.39 -6.58
N ALA A 186 10.16 18.95 -7.82
CA ALA A 186 10.38 17.54 -8.13
C ALA A 186 11.59 16.95 -7.39
N ALA A 187 12.71 17.67 -7.32
CA ALA A 187 13.88 17.22 -6.57
C ALA A 187 13.61 17.09 -5.05
N GLY A 188 12.82 18.02 -4.46
CA GLY A 188 12.45 17.93 -3.05
C GLY A 188 11.49 16.77 -2.77
N VAL A 189 10.54 16.51 -3.69
CA VAL A 189 9.66 15.34 -3.62
C VAL A 189 10.47 14.04 -3.74
N ALA A 190 11.48 13.99 -4.61
CA ALA A 190 12.35 12.82 -4.74
C ALA A 190 13.07 12.49 -3.43
N VAL A 191 13.60 13.51 -2.72
CA VAL A 191 14.22 13.33 -1.39
C VAL A 191 13.23 12.71 -0.40
N LEU A 192 11.99 13.20 -0.37
CA LEU A 192 10.95 12.66 0.52
C LEU A 192 10.59 11.21 0.16
N LYS A 193 10.42 10.92 -1.13
CA LYS A 193 10.13 9.54 -1.60
C LYS A 193 11.25 8.56 -1.25
N GLN A 194 12.49 8.97 -1.43
CA GLN A 194 13.65 8.15 -1.05
C GLN A 194 13.70 7.89 0.46
N SER A 195 13.45 8.91 1.28
CA SER A 195 13.42 8.77 2.75
C SER A 195 12.33 7.80 3.21
N MET A 196 11.25 7.62 2.44
CA MET A 196 10.17 6.70 2.81
C MET A 196 10.64 5.25 2.88
N SER A 197 11.57 4.83 2.01
CA SER A 197 12.11 3.46 2.02
C SER A 197 12.99 3.14 3.23
N THR A 198 13.54 4.16 3.91
CA THR A 198 14.42 4.01 5.07
C THR A 198 13.74 4.36 6.39
N ASP A 199 12.78 5.29 6.38
CA ASP A 199 12.12 5.79 7.60
C ASP A 199 10.87 5.00 7.99
N ALA A 200 10.24 4.30 7.04
CA ALA A 200 9.06 3.48 7.34
C ALA A 200 9.47 2.19 8.06
N PRO A 201 8.74 1.80 9.14
CA PRO A 201 9.00 0.53 9.79
C PRO A 201 8.81 -0.64 8.82
N SER A 202 9.80 -1.53 8.75
CA SER A 202 9.78 -2.72 7.87
C SER A 202 9.41 -4.01 8.60
N GLY A 203 9.26 -3.96 9.93
CA GLY A 203 9.01 -5.17 10.72
C GLY A 203 10.15 -6.18 10.57
N GLY A 204 9.79 -7.45 10.34
CA GLY A 204 10.73 -8.53 10.04
C GLY A 204 10.89 -8.81 8.54
N LEU A 205 10.54 -7.86 7.66
CA LEU A 205 10.55 -8.03 6.20
C LEU A 205 11.87 -7.55 5.59
N ILE A 206 12.28 -8.20 4.52
CA ILE A 206 13.29 -7.69 3.60
C ILE A 206 12.58 -6.68 2.71
N ILE A 207 12.93 -5.40 2.82
CA ILE A 207 12.43 -4.29 2.00
C ILE A 207 13.64 -3.57 1.41
N PRO A 208 13.79 -3.52 0.08
CA PRO A 208 14.91 -2.83 -0.54
C PRO A 208 14.77 -1.30 -0.42
N GLU A 209 15.90 -0.62 -0.37
CA GLU A 209 15.95 0.83 -0.52
C GLU A 209 15.65 1.20 -1.97
N THR A 210 14.88 2.27 -2.16
CA THR A 210 14.54 2.81 -3.47
C THR A 210 15.30 4.09 -3.76
N SER A 211 15.76 4.27 -4.99
CA SER A 211 16.42 5.49 -5.42
C SER A 211 15.45 6.38 -6.19
N TRP A 212 15.39 7.65 -5.84
CA TRP A 212 14.52 8.63 -6.46
C TRP A 212 15.28 9.88 -6.91
N ASP A 213 14.94 10.36 -8.10
CA ASP A 213 15.35 11.65 -8.63
C ASP A 213 14.14 12.40 -9.22
N ALA A 214 14.36 13.61 -9.72
CA ALA A 214 13.29 14.43 -10.27
C ALA A 214 12.65 13.83 -11.52
N ASP A 215 13.42 13.17 -12.36
CA ASP A 215 12.95 12.56 -13.62
C ASP A 215 12.05 11.36 -13.29
N ARG A 216 12.44 10.54 -12.32
CA ARG A 216 11.63 9.44 -11.82
C ARG A 216 10.32 9.92 -11.20
N VAL A 217 10.34 11.02 -10.42
CA VAL A 217 9.10 11.61 -9.88
C VAL A 217 8.16 11.97 -11.02
N HIS A 218 8.64 12.65 -12.06
CA HIS A 218 7.80 13.01 -13.20
C HIS A 218 7.26 11.79 -13.94
N ALA A 219 8.10 10.80 -14.24
CA ALA A 219 7.72 9.58 -14.94
C ALA A 219 6.65 8.78 -14.17
N GLU A 220 6.87 8.56 -12.87
CA GLU A 220 5.94 7.81 -12.02
C GLU A 220 4.58 8.51 -11.89
N TYR A 221 4.58 9.84 -11.65
CA TYR A 221 3.33 10.58 -11.50
C TYR A 221 2.56 10.69 -12.81
N ALA A 222 3.23 10.86 -13.95
CA ALA A 222 2.60 10.82 -15.27
C ALA A 222 1.97 9.44 -15.55
N ARG A 223 2.73 8.35 -15.27
CA ARG A 223 2.25 6.98 -15.41
C ARG A 223 1.01 6.75 -14.52
N PHE A 224 1.09 7.14 -13.26
CA PHE A 224 0.03 6.93 -12.28
C PHE A 224 -1.22 7.75 -12.62
N SER A 225 -1.02 8.99 -13.08
CA SER A 225 -2.09 9.90 -13.50
C SER A 225 -2.83 9.45 -14.77
N SER A 226 -2.29 8.50 -15.53
CA SER A 226 -2.95 7.96 -16.72
C SER A 226 -4.27 7.24 -16.40
N THR A 227 -4.37 6.62 -15.22
CA THR A 227 -5.56 5.86 -14.78
C THR A 227 -6.21 6.45 -13.52
N ASN A 228 -5.50 7.31 -12.79
CA ASN A 228 -5.95 7.88 -11.52
C ASN A 228 -5.95 9.42 -11.58
N ARG A 229 -6.78 10.04 -10.74
CA ARG A 229 -6.58 11.42 -10.30
C ARG A 229 -5.63 11.39 -9.11
N LEU A 230 -4.57 12.13 -9.17
CA LEU A 230 -3.55 12.20 -8.12
C LEU A 230 -3.65 13.55 -7.42
N PHE A 231 -3.75 13.54 -6.09
CA PHE A 231 -3.78 14.74 -5.25
C PHE A 231 -2.54 14.73 -4.35
N LEU A 232 -1.79 15.80 -4.42
CA LEU A 232 -0.52 15.97 -3.71
C LEU A 232 -0.63 17.13 -2.75
N GLY A 233 -0.48 16.85 -1.45
CA GLY A 233 -0.23 17.85 -0.44
C GLY A 233 1.29 18.00 -0.26
N ILE A 234 1.80 19.22 -0.36
CA ILE A 234 3.21 19.54 -0.20
C ILE A 234 3.34 20.64 0.83
N VAL A 235 4.31 20.54 1.74
CA VAL A 235 4.69 21.64 2.63
C VAL A 235 6.04 22.18 2.20
N VAL A 236 6.09 23.49 1.99
CA VAL A 236 7.32 24.25 1.71
C VAL A 236 7.75 24.98 2.97
N HIS A 237 9.03 24.88 3.31
CA HIS A 237 9.64 25.69 4.36
C HIS A 237 10.11 27.01 3.75
N GLU A 238 9.32 28.08 3.96
CA GLU A 238 9.49 29.38 3.31
C GLU A 238 10.91 29.97 3.42
N PRO A 239 11.57 29.93 4.61
CA PRO A 239 12.90 30.49 4.72
C PRO A 239 13.96 29.84 3.83
N THR A 240 13.76 28.58 3.42
CA THR A 240 14.72 27.83 2.60
C THR A 240 14.20 27.48 1.21
N GLY A 241 12.91 27.64 0.95
CA GLY A 241 12.24 27.21 -0.27
C GLY A 241 12.20 25.66 -0.47
N LYS A 242 12.58 24.88 0.54
CA LYS A 242 12.62 23.41 0.45
C LYS A 242 11.26 22.78 0.66
N VAL A 243 10.98 21.73 -0.11
CA VAL A 243 9.84 20.83 0.15
C VAL A 243 10.21 19.92 1.32
N VAL A 244 9.44 19.95 2.41
CA VAL A 244 9.78 19.31 3.69
C VAL A 244 8.74 18.30 4.15
N ALA A 245 7.56 18.27 3.52
CA ALA A 245 6.56 17.24 3.76
C ALA A 245 5.75 16.97 2.49
N LEU A 246 5.27 15.74 2.39
CA LEU A 246 4.44 15.24 1.29
C LEU A 246 3.30 14.38 1.85
N ASN A 247 2.12 14.47 1.22
CA ASN A 247 1.04 13.50 1.34
C ASN A 247 0.45 13.22 -0.04
N GLU A 248 0.22 11.96 -0.36
CA GLU A 248 -0.28 11.52 -1.66
C GLU A 248 -1.63 10.83 -1.50
N LEU A 249 -2.60 11.26 -2.32
CA LEU A 249 -3.91 10.63 -2.44
C LEU A 249 -4.18 10.31 -3.91
N SER A 250 -4.90 9.22 -4.15
CA SER A 250 -5.35 8.88 -5.50
C SER A 250 -6.79 8.41 -5.53
N ALA A 251 -7.46 8.68 -6.63
CA ALA A 251 -8.80 8.20 -6.92
C ALA A 251 -8.90 7.70 -8.35
N SER A 252 -9.71 6.68 -8.59
CA SER A 252 -9.97 6.18 -9.94
C SER A 252 -10.59 7.27 -10.81
N ARG A 253 -10.10 7.42 -12.05
CA ARG A 253 -10.74 8.32 -13.04
C ARG A 253 -12.06 7.76 -13.56
N GLU A 254 -12.21 6.44 -13.58
CA GLU A 254 -13.40 5.77 -14.09
C GLU A 254 -14.51 5.68 -13.04
N TRP A 255 -14.16 5.69 -11.76
CA TRP A 255 -15.10 5.51 -10.65
C TRP A 255 -14.95 6.65 -9.64
N PRO A 256 -15.52 7.82 -9.91
CA PRO A 256 -15.37 9.00 -9.05
C PRO A 256 -16.06 8.85 -7.69
N ASP A 257 -16.95 7.86 -7.54
CA ASP A 257 -17.63 7.45 -6.31
C ASP A 257 -16.88 6.32 -5.55
N ALA A 258 -15.72 5.88 -6.07
CA ALA A 258 -14.85 4.95 -5.33
C ALA A 258 -14.17 5.65 -4.15
N MET A 259 -13.72 4.86 -3.19
CA MET A 259 -12.88 5.38 -2.11
C MET A 259 -11.56 5.93 -2.64
N ILE A 260 -11.11 7.02 -2.05
CA ILE A 260 -9.77 7.58 -2.27
C ILE A 260 -8.76 6.71 -1.54
N HIS A 261 -7.66 6.39 -2.20
CA HIS A 261 -6.52 5.71 -1.58
C HIS A 261 -5.48 6.74 -1.11
N GLN A 262 -5.05 6.64 0.14
CA GLN A 262 -3.94 7.41 0.64
C GLN A 262 -2.67 6.55 0.65
N TRP A 263 -1.67 7.07 -0.06
CA TRP A 263 -0.33 6.53 -0.18
C TRP A 263 0.59 7.12 0.90
N ASP A 264 1.74 7.61 0.50
CA ASP A 264 2.77 8.09 1.39
C ASP A 264 2.36 9.35 2.16
N THR A 265 2.86 9.46 3.37
CA THR A 265 2.89 10.68 4.15
C THR A 265 4.22 10.74 4.88
N ILE A 266 5.00 11.73 4.57
CA ILE A 266 6.34 11.87 5.12
C ILE A 266 6.65 13.31 5.47
N VAL A 267 7.46 13.50 6.51
CA VAL A 267 8.04 14.79 6.94
C VAL A 267 9.51 14.55 7.19
N LEU A 268 10.36 15.39 6.59
CA LEU A 268 11.80 15.34 6.83
C LEU A 268 12.13 15.42 8.32
N PRO A 269 13.09 14.64 8.84
CA PRO A 269 13.40 14.53 10.26
C PRO A 269 13.59 15.88 10.96
N GLU A 270 14.32 16.80 10.32
CA GLU A 270 14.65 18.13 10.84
C GLU A 270 13.45 19.08 10.93
N HIS A 271 12.32 18.73 10.29
CA HIS A 271 11.08 19.51 10.32
C HIS A 271 9.94 18.79 11.09
N ARG A 272 10.25 17.70 11.82
CA ARG A 272 9.28 17.02 12.70
C ARG A 272 8.98 17.87 13.94
N GLY A 273 7.92 17.57 14.66
CA GLY A 273 7.50 18.34 15.85
C GLY A 273 6.57 19.53 15.55
N HIS A 274 6.48 19.99 14.29
CA HIS A 274 5.65 21.12 13.85
C HIS A 274 4.26 20.71 13.35
N ARG A 275 3.78 19.50 13.63
CA ARG A 275 2.51 18.93 13.14
C ARG A 275 2.33 18.97 11.61
N LEU A 276 3.42 19.00 10.85
CA LEU A 276 3.35 19.08 9.38
C LEU A 276 2.68 17.87 8.74
N GLY A 277 2.83 16.67 9.30
CA GLY A 277 2.12 15.48 8.85
C GLY A 277 0.61 15.63 8.97
N THR A 278 0.10 16.16 10.08
CA THR A 278 -1.33 16.47 10.26
C THR A 278 -1.78 17.59 9.32
N LEU A 279 -0.97 18.64 9.18
CA LEU A 279 -1.24 19.79 8.32
C LEU A 279 -1.42 19.38 6.86
N VAL A 280 -0.43 18.68 6.31
CA VAL A 280 -0.43 18.28 4.90
C VAL A 280 -1.55 17.30 4.58
N LYS A 281 -1.81 16.33 5.48
CA LYS A 281 -2.92 15.37 5.31
C LYS A 281 -4.27 16.05 5.37
N ALA A 282 -4.54 16.90 6.37
CA ALA A 282 -5.81 17.60 6.51
C ALA A 282 -6.10 18.49 5.30
N ALA A 283 -5.08 19.23 4.82
CA ALA A 283 -5.20 20.09 3.65
C ALA A 283 -5.51 19.28 2.38
N ASN A 284 -4.76 18.20 2.16
CA ASN A 284 -4.92 17.36 0.95
C ASN A 284 -6.24 16.58 0.97
N LEU A 285 -6.67 16.05 2.11
CA LEU A 285 -7.99 15.42 2.28
C LEU A 285 -9.12 16.38 1.92
N LYS A 286 -9.03 17.64 2.39
CA LYS A 286 -10.02 18.66 2.09
C LYS A 286 -10.04 19.03 0.61
N ALA A 287 -8.87 19.19 -0.01
CA ALA A 287 -8.74 19.46 -1.44
C ALA A 287 -9.31 18.32 -2.29
N ALA A 288 -8.94 17.08 -1.98
CA ALA A 288 -9.41 15.90 -2.69
C ALA A 288 -10.95 15.74 -2.57
N HIS A 289 -11.53 15.94 -1.38
CA HIS A 289 -12.97 15.86 -1.21
C HIS A 289 -13.72 17.00 -1.93
N THR A 290 -13.15 18.18 -1.98
CA THR A 290 -13.71 19.29 -2.77
C THR A 290 -13.76 18.94 -4.27
N ALA A 291 -12.74 18.28 -4.78
CA ALA A 291 -12.63 17.86 -6.17
C ALA A 291 -13.44 16.58 -6.49
N LEU A 292 -13.72 15.76 -5.47
CA LEU A 292 -14.45 14.48 -5.55
C LEU A 292 -15.51 14.39 -4.45
N PRO A 293 -16.57 15.19 -4.49
CA PRO A 293 -17.58 15.23 -3.44
C PRO A 293 -18.41 13.94 -3.32
N GLN A 294 -18.40 13.08 -4.36
CA GLN A 294 -19.06 11.77 -4.34
C GLN A 294 -18.22 10.69 -3.67
N ALA A 295 -16.92 10.87 -3.50
CA ALA A 295 -16.06 9.87 -2.82
C ALA A 295 -16.53 9.66 -1.38
N PRO A 296 -16.89 8.43 -0.97
CA PRO A 296 -17.49 8.20 0.34
C PRO A 296 -16.47 8.26 1.47
N ALA A 297 -15.22 7.90 1.18
CA ALA A 297 -14.20 7.71 2.19
C ALA A 297 -12.78 7.78 1.62
N VAL A 298 -11.80 7.93 2.52
CA VAL A 298 -10.39 7.70 2.24
C VAL A 298 -9.91 6.50 3.05
N HIS A 299 -9.10 5.65 2.46
CA HIS A 299 -8.48 4.53 3.15
C HIS A 299 -6.96 4.58 3.07
N THR A 300 -6.30 3.98 4.07
CA THR A 300 -4.84 3.93 4.18
C THR A 300 -4.39 2.68 4.93
N PHE A 301 -3.12 2.32 4.75
CA PHE A 301 -2.46 1.25 5.48
C PHE A 301 -1.27 1.82 6.24
N ASN A 302 -1.08 1.39 7.48
CA ASN A 302 0.07 1.78 8.29
C ASN A 302 0.53 0.61 9.14
N ALA A 303 1.83 0.41 9.23
CA ALA A 303 2.42 -0.55 10.15
C ALA A 303 1.90 -0.35 11.58
N ALA A 304 1.58 -1.42 12.27
CA ALA A 304 1.01 -1.36 13.62
C ALA A 304 1.98 -0.71 14.62
N GLU A 305 3.27 -0.85 14.40
CA GLU A 305 4.34 -0.23 15.18
C GLU A 305 4.63 1.25 14.80
N ASN A 306 4.01 1.77 13.74
CA ASN A 306 4.15 3.19 13.36
C ASN A 306 3.22 4.08 14.19
N HIS A 307 3.46 4.15 15.51
CA HIS A 307 2.63 4.90 16.45
C HIS A 307 2.45 6.36 16.07
N HIS A 308 3.51 6.99 15.50
CA HIS A 308 3.44 8.38 15.09
C HIS A 308 2.40 8.59 13.99
N MET A 309 2.43 7.77 12.93
CA MET A 309 1.47 7.89 11.83
C MET A 309 0.06 7.47 12.25
N LEU A 310 -0.06 6.47 13.12
CA LEU A 310 -1.35 6.06 13.68
C LEU A 310 -1.97 7.19 14.49
N ALA A 311 -1.21 7.90 15.35
CA ALA A 311 -1.69 9.06 16.09
C ALA A 311 -2.13 10.22 15.18
N VAL A 312 -1.40 10.48 14.09
CA VAL A 312 -1.82 11.46 13.06
C VAL A 312 -3.16 11.05 12.43
N ASN A 313 -3.31 9.78 12.05
CA ASN A 313 -4.56 9.27 11.48
C ASN A 313 -5.74 9.37 12.46
N GLU A 314 -5.53 8.99 13.72
CA GLU A 314 -6.55 9.07 14.78
C GLU A 314 -6.98 10.53 15.04
N THR A 315 -6.01 11.46 15.04
CA THR A 315 -6.28 12.91 15.16
C THR A 315 -7.15 13.42 14.01
N LEU A 316 -6.96 12.88 12.80
CA LEU A 316 -7.77 13.20 11.63
C LEU A 316 -9.14 12.49 11.62
N GLY A 317 -9.36 11.52 12.51
CA GLY A 317 -10.60 10.77 12.61
C GLY A 317 -10.65 9.48 11.78
N PHE A 318 -9.52 8.97 11.30
CA PHE A 318 -9.46 7.63 10.74
C PHE A 318 -9.77 6.58 11.81
N ARG A 319 -10.42 5.49 11.39
CA ARG A 319 -10.74 4.33 12.24
C ARG A 319 -10.22 3.05 11.62
N ARG A 320 -9.64 2.18 12.44
CA ARG A 320 -9.19 0.84 12.01
C ARG A 320 -10.40 0.00 11.62
N VAL A 321 -10.35 -0.63 10.46
CA VAL A 321 -11.46 -1.45 9.93
C VAL A 321 -11.04 -2.86 9.55
N ALA A 322 -9.74 -3.09 9.34
CA ALA A 322 -9.19 -4.42 9.11
C ALA A 322 -7.70 -4.46 9.50
N ALA A 323 -7.16 -5.66 9.59
CA ALA A 323 -5.73 -5.93 9.71
C ALA A 323 -5.22 -6.55 8.41
N LEU A 324 -4.00 -6.21 8.01
CA LEU A 324 -3.30 -6.78 6.87
C LEU A 324 -1.98 -7.38 7.36
N GLY A 325 -1.84 -8.70 7.23
CA GLY A 325 -0.58 -9.38 7.49
C GLY A 325 0.33 -9.33 6.28
N MET A 326 1.52 -8.80 6.47
CA MET A 326 2.60 -8.86 5.50
C MET A 326 3.43 -10.11 5.79
N PHE A 327 3.27 -11.10 4.94
CA PHE A 327 3.98 -12.38 5.05
C PHE A 327 5.11 -12.43 4.04
N GLN A 328 6.22 -13.04 4.42
CA GLN A 328 7.36 -13.24 3.54
C GLN A 328 7.89 -14.66 3.67
N ALA A 329 8.20 -15.30 2.55
CA ALA A 329 8.94 -16.55 2.48
C ALA A 329 10.32 -16.26 1.89
N VAL A 330 11.37 -16.46 2.67
CA VAL A 330 12.77 -16.33 2.21
C VAL A 330 13.20 -17.66 1.59
N ARG A 331 13.86 -17.60 0.46
CA ARG A 331 14.36 -18.76 -0.29
C ARG A 331 15.88 -18.82 -0.18
N GLU A 332 16.40 -20.01 0.06
CA GLU A 332 17.84 -20.21 -0.06
C GLU A 332 18.27 -20.02 -1.52
N PRO A 333 19.45 -19.42 -1.75
CA PRO A 333 19.99 -19.31 -3.11
C PRO A 333 20.09 -20.71 -3.72
N VAL A 334 19.49 -20.89 -4.89
CA VAL A 334 19.72 -22.11 -5.67
C VAL A 334 21.15 -22.02 -6.20
N GLU A 335 22.09 -22.80 -5.60
CA GLU A 335 23.43 -22.91 -6.14
C GLU A 335 23.35 -23.27 -7.63
N SER A 336 23.89 -22.41 -8.47
CA SER A 336 23.92 -22.68 -9.90
C SER A 336 24.68 -23.97 -10.16
N ALA A 337 24.15 -24.82 -11.03
CA ALA A 337 24.79 -26.10 -11.41
C ALA A 337 26.24 -25.92 -11.93
N ALA A 338 26.65 -24.69 -12.25
CA ALA A 338 28.02 -24.33 -12.64
C ALA A 338 29.04 -24.40 -11.48
N GLN A 339 28.60 -24.31 -10.21
CA GLN A 339 29.51 -24.40 -9.05
C GLN A 339 29.69 -25.84 -8.55
N ARG A 340 28.85 -26.79 -8.93
CA ARG A 340 28.99 -28.22 -8.56
C ARG A 340 29.97 -29.01 -9.42
N GLY A 341 30.53 -28.41 -10.46
CA GLY A 341 31.48 -29.07 -11.39
C GLY A 341 32.94 -28.77 -11.12
N GLN A 342 33.29 -28.06 -10.03
CA GLN A 342 34.67 -27.69 -9.71
C GLN A 342 35.11 -28.18 -8.31
N ALA A 343 34.46 -29.18 -7.74
CA ALA A 343 34.88 -29.82 -6.51
C ALA A 343 35.40 -31.26 -6.78
#